data_68cc4725ec92264a692d168f5d1dd24c
#
_entry.id   68cc4725ec92264a692d168f5d1dd24c
#
_cell.length_a   1.000
_cell.length_b   1.000
_cell.length_c   1.000
_cell.angle_alpha   90.00
_cell.angle_beta   90.00
_cell.angle_gamma   90.00
#
_symmetry.space_group_name_H-M   'P 1'
#
loop_
_entity.id
_entity.type
_entity.pdbx_description
1 polymer ?
#
loop_
_entity_poly.entity_id
_entity_poly.type
_entity_poly.pdbx_seq_one_letter_code
_entity_poly.pdbx_strand_id
1 'polypeptide(L)'
;MEKQLYWIYKNHIWEKTDYMDEKEYICLRSDKDHKYDDLINLTYLNEPSILYNIEYRYTNDNIYTFNGDILLAVNPFKKINIYNDIFINNYNLKPYIDLKPHPYYIGKKALEKLKNNKNQSILVSGESGAGKTQTTKIIMKYISNICSNDKNDISEKILASNPILEAFGNAKTIRNDNSSR
;
A
#
# COMPACT_ATOMS: atom_id res chain seq x y z
N MET A 1 -31.55 -7.80 -19.39
CA MET A 1 -30.81 -6.58 -19.04
C MET A 1 -30.27 -6.76 -17.63
N GLU A 2 -28.95 -6.57 -17.43
CA GLU A 2 -28.38 -6.56 -16.07
C GLU A 2 -28.98 -5.37 -15.32
N LYS A 3 -29.39 -5.60 -14.06
CA LYS A 3 -29.95 -4.55 -13.20
C LYS A 3 -28.85 -3.57 -12.83
N GLN A 4 -29.09 -2.27 -13.04
CA GLN A 4 -28.12 -1.25 -12.62
C GLN A 4 -28.09 -1.16 -11.09
N LEU A 5 -26.89 -1.13 -10.50
CA LEU A 5 -26.67 -1.08 -9.08
C LEU A 5 -26.01 0.26 -8.70
N TYR A 6 -26.22 0.71 -7.46
CA TYR A 6 -25.77 2.00 -7.00
C TYR A 6 -25.20 1.94 -5.58
N TRP A 7 -24.38 2.94 -5.26
CA TRP A 7 -24.05 3.36 -3.92
C TRP A 7 -24.84 4.60 -3.59
N ILE A 8 -25.38 4.70 -2.38
CA ILE A 8 -26.10 5.87 -1.87
C ILE A 8 -25.40 6.36 -0.59
N TYR A 9 -25.18 7.68 -0.48
CA TYR A 9 -24.56 8.28 0.70
C TYR A 9 -25.63 8.79 1.65
N LYS A 10 -25.74 8.15 2.83
CA LYS A 10 -26.70 8.49 3.88
C LYS A 10 -26.01 8.51 5.25
N ASN A 11 -26.33 9.49 6.09
CA ASN A 11 -25.80 9.58 7.46
C ASN A 11 -24.28 9.41 7.56
N HIS A 12 -23.53 9.98 6.61
CA HIS A 12 -22.07 9.87 6.50
C HIS A 12 -21.54 8.45 6.19
N ILE A 13 -22.38 7.58 5.66
CA ILE A 13 -22.03 6.20 5.30
C ILE A 13 -22.49 5.90 3.86
N TRP A 14 -21.68 5.12 3.12
CA TRP A 14 -22.06 4.57 1.83
C TRP A 14 -22.80 3.25 1.99
N GLU A 15 -24.00 3.17 1.45
CA GLU A 15 -24.85 1.99 1.46
C GLU A 15 -25.09 1.47 0.04
N LYS A 16 -25.27 0.14 -0.08
CA LYS A 16 -25.62 -0.49 -1.36
C LYS A 16 -27.13 -0.38 -1.63
N THR A 17 -27.49 0.01 -2.85
CA THR A 17 -28.88 0.07 -3.27
C THR A 17 -29.04 -0.37 -4.72
N ASP A 18 -30.24 -0.75 -5.10
CA ASP A 18 -30.64 -1.12 -6.45
C ASP A 18 -31.70 -0.15 -7.04
N TYR A 19 -31.96 0.94 -6.36
CA TYR A 19 -32.83 2.03 -6.83
C TYR A 19 -32.07 3.36 -6.81
N MET A 20 -32.52 4.27 -7.66
CA MET A 20 -32.03 5.64 -7.75
C MET A 20 -32.94 6.56 -6.94
N ASP A 21 -32.34 7.39 -6.07
CA ASP A 21 -33.03 8.46 -5.34
C ASP A 21 -32.41 9.80 -5.74
N GLU A 22 -33.16 10.62 -6.47
CA GLU A 22 -32.66 11.89 -7.01
C GLU A 22 -32.32 12.94 -5.94
N LYS A 23 -32.71 12.72 -4.68
CA LYS A 23 -32.45 13.63 -3.56
C LYS A 23 -31.14 13.31 -2.83
N GLU A 24 -30.50 12.22 -3.14
CA GLU A 24 -29.32 11.72 -2.43
C GLU A 24 -28.08 11.70 -3.35
N TYR A 25 -26.90 11.73 -2.74
CA TYR A 25 -25.67 11.56 -3.50
C TYR A 25 -25.46 10.10 -3.86
N ILE A 26 -25.47 9.80 -5.15
CA ILE A 26 -25.47 8.43 -5.70
C ILE A 26 -24.31 8.24 -6.66
N CYS A 27 -23.64 7.08 -6.55
CA CYS A 27 -22.62 6.61 -7.49
C CYS A 27 -23.00 5.26 -8.09
N LEU A 28 -22.58 5.02 -9.31
CA LEU A 28 -22.71 3.71 -9.95
C LEU A 28 -21.89 2.65 -9.20
N ARG A 29 -22.43 1.43 -9.13
CA ARG A 29 -21.84 0.28 -8.44
C ARG A 29 -21.80 -0.95 -9.35
N SER A 30 -20.76 -1.76 -9.19
CA SER A 30 -20.68 -3.12 -9.73
C SER A 30 -20.46 -4.11 -8.60
N ASP A 31 -21.17 -5.24 -8.60
CA ASP A 31 -20.96 -6.30 -7.61
C ASP A 31 -19.65 -7.05 -7.81
N LYS A 32 -18.96 -6.84 -8.95
CA LYS A 32 -17.68 -7.44 -9.27
C LYS A 32 -16.51 -6.68 -8.65
N ASP A 33 -16.71 -5.43 -8.20
CA ASP A 33 -15.70 -4.48 -7.79
C ASP A 33 -15.27 -4.64 -6.31
N HIS A 34 -14.75 -5.81 -5.90
CA HIS A 34 -14.42 -6.02 -4.48
C HIS A 34 -13.18 -6.86 -4.19
N LYS A 35 -12.31 -7.15 -5.14
CA LYS A 35 -11.12 -7.98 -4.86
C LYS A 35 -9.95 -7.74 -5.81
N TYR A 36 -9.95 -6.59 -6.46
CA TYR A 36 -8.87 -6.27 -7.38
C TYR A 36 -7.59 -5.88 -6.66
N ASP A 37 -6.48 -6.41 -7.12
CA ASP A 37 -5.14 -6.02 -6.66
C ASP A 37 -4.78 -4.59 -7.10
N ASP A 38 -5.39 -4.10 -8.19
CA ASP A 38 -5.20 -2.75 -8.70
C ASP A 38 -6.56 -2.06 -8.91
N LEU A 39 -6.72 -0.87 -8.35
CA LEU A 39 -7.95 -0.07 -8.43
C LEU A 39 -8.29 0.39 -9.85
N ILE A 40 -7.32 0.43 -10.77
CA ILE A 40 -7.60 0.75 -12.17
C ILE A 40 -8.51 -0.28 -12.84
N ASN A 41 -8.65 -1.48 -12.26
CA ASN A 41 -9.52 -2.54 -12.75
C ASN A 41 -10.96 -2.44 -12.24
N LEU A 42 -11.28 -1.46 -11.39
CA LEU A 42 -12.65 -1.20 -10.96
C LEU A 42 -13.51 -0.80 -12.15
N THR A 43 -14.72 -1.34 -12.22
CA THR A 43 -15.71 -0.98 -13.26
C THR A 43 -16.10 0.50 -13.17
N TYR A 44 -16.25 0.97 -11.93
CA TYR A 44 -16.55 2.37 -11.63
C TYR A 44 -15.55 2.90 -10.59
N LEU A 45 -14.66 3.78 -11.03
CA LEU A 45 -13.65 4.40 -10.17
C LEU A 45 -14.27 5.58 -9.42
N ASN A 46 -14.99 5.28 -8.36
CA ASN A 46 -15.56 6.27 -7.44
C ASN A 46 -15.21 5.93 -5.99
N GLU A 47 -15.38 6.89 -5.09
CA GLU A 47 -14.98 6.76 -3.69
C GLU A 47 -15.55 5.50 -3.01
N PRO A 48 -16.85 5.21 -3.04
CA PRO A 48 -17.40 4.03 -2.37
C PRO A 48 -16.90 2.70 -2.96
N SER A 49 -16.67 2.61 -4.28
CA SER A 49 -16.11 1.39 -4.90
C SER A 49 -14.65 1.19 -4.48
N ILE A 50 -13.87 2.26 -4.39
CA ILE A 50 -12.49 2.22 -3.87
C ILE A 50 -12.49 1.74 -2.42
N LEU A 51 -13.28 2.36 -1.54
CA LEU A 51 -13.39 2.01 -0.13
C LEU A 51 -13.83 0.55 0.04
N TYR A 52 -14.82 0.11 -0.72
CA TYR A 52 -15.31 -1.28 -0.66
C TYR A 52 -14.25 -2.29 -1.08
N ASN A 53 -13.48 -2.01 -2.14
CA ASN A 53 -12.37 -2.89 -2.54
C ASN A 53 -11.27 -2.94 -1.47
N ILE A 54 -10.90 -1.79 -0.90
CA ILE A 54 -9.88 -1.72 0.16
C ILE A 54 -10.35 -2.45 1.42
N GLU A 55 -11.60 -2.25 1.85
CA GLU A 55 -12.19 -2.94 3.00
C GLU A 55 -12.19 -4.45 2.82
N TYR A 56 -12.67 -4.93 1.67
CA TYR A 56 -12.66 -6.36 1.36
C TYR A 56 -11.24 -6.94 1.40
N ARG A 57 -10.27 -6.24 0.84
CA ARG A 57 -8.87 -6.67 0.86
C ARG A 57 -8.30 -6.68 2.26
N TYR A 58 -8.57 -5.62 3.02
CA TYR A 58 -8.10 -5.47 4.40
C TYR A 58 -8.64 -6.58 5.32
N THR A 59 -9.92 -6.93 5.23
CA THR A 59 -10.53 -8.03 6.01
C THR A 59 -9.94 -9.39 5.68
N ASN A 60 -9.30 -9.54 4.50
CA ASN A 60 -8.58 -10.73 4.08
C ASN A 60 -7.04 -10.61 4.24
N ASP A 61 -6.57 -9.71 5.09
CA ASP A 61 -5.14 -9.45 5.35
C ASP A 61 -4.32 -8.96 4.14
N ASN A 62 -4.99 -8.54 3.07
CA ASN A 62 -4.36 -7.92 1.91
C ASN A 62 -4.30 -6.41 2.10
N ILE A 63 -3.34 -5.94 2.91
CA ILE A 63 -3.22 -4.54 3.34
C ILE A 63 -2.65 -3.60 2.27
N TYR A 64 -2.19 -4.12 1.16
CA TYR A 64 -1.62 -3.38 0.04
C TYR A 64 -2.50 -3.47 -1.18
N THR A 65 -2.68 -2.37 -1.90
CA THR A 65 -3.49 -2.30 -3.13
C THR A 65 -2.81 -1.34 -4.09
N PHE A 66 -2.70 -1.69 -5.36
CA PHE A 66 -2.21 -0.76 -6.38
C PHE A 66 -3.30 0.25 -6.76
N ASN A 67 -2.86 1.43 -7.18
CA ASN A 67 -3.60 2.37 -8.00
C ASN A 67 -2.66 2.81 -9.13
N GLY A 68 -2.55 1.98 -10.15
CA GLY A 68 -1.53 2.13 -11.18
C GLY A 68 -0.10 2.05 -10.60
N ASP A 69 0.64 3.13 -10.71
CA ASP A 69 2.02 3.22 -10.18
C ASP A 69 2.11 3.50 -8.69
N ILE A 70 1.00 3.80 -8.03
CA ILE A 70 0.95 4.11 -6.60
C ILE A 70 0.59 2.84 -5.82
N LEU A 71 1.28 2.61 -4.71
CA LEU A 71 0.94 1.58 -3.75
C LEU A 71 0.21 2.21 -2.56
N LEU A 72 -1.04 1.82 -2.36
CA LEU A 72 -1.81 2.13 -1.16
C LEU A 72 -1.49 1.11 -0.07
N ALA A 73 -1.21 1.58 1.14
CA ALA A 73 -0.93 0.77 2.31
C ALA A 73 -1.88 1.14 3.44
N VAL A 74 -2.60 0.16 3.95
CA VAL A 74 -3.48 0.33 5.13
C VAL A 74 -2.79 -0.29 6.34
N ASN A 75 -2.64 0.49 7.42
CA ASN A 75 -2.01 -0.01 8.64
C ASN A 75 -2.89 -1.14 9.25
N PRO A 76 -2.37 -2.37 9.39
CA PRO A 76 -3.16 -3.49 9.90
C PRO A 76 -3.32 -3.49 11.41
N PHE A 77 -2.57 -2.65 12.17
CA PHE A 77 -2.49 -2.65 13.63
C PHE A 77 -2.22 -4.03 14.26
N LYS A 78 -1.68 -4.95 13.46
CA LYS A 78 -1.29 -6.30 13.87
C LYS A 78 -0.06 -6.75 13.08
N LYS A 79 0.63 -7.81 13.58
CA LYS A 79 1.72 -8.42 12.83
C LYS A 79 1.16 -9.30 11.71
N ILE A 80 1.66 -9.09 10.48
CA ILE A 80 1.37 -9.93 9.31
C ILE A 80 2.69 -10.53 8.81
N ASN A 81 2.69 -11.83 8.53
CA ASN A 81 3.92 -12.55 8.15
C ASN A 81 4.17 -12.51 6.63
N ILE A 82 4.38 -11.31 6.08
CA ILE A 82 4.61 -11.07 4.65
C ILE A 82 5.96 -10.39 4.37
N TYR A 83 6.87 -10.32 5.35
CA TYR A 83 8.14 -9.56 5.25
C TYR A 83 9.38 -10.42 5.46
N ASN A 84 9.26 -11.74 5.36
CA ASN A 84 10.36 -12.67 5.54
C ASN A 84 11.21 -12.83 4.26
N ASP A 85 12.33 -13.54 4.35
CA ASP A 85 13.28 -13.71 3.27
C ASP A 85 12.69 -14.52 2.08
N ILE A 86 11.73 -15.39 2.34
CA ILE A 86 11.00 -16.12 1.28
C ILE A 86 10.24 -15.12 0.40
N PHE A 87 9.57 -14.13 1.00
CA PHE A 87 8.91 -13.07 0.25
C PHE A 87 9.91 -12.21 -0.52
N ILE A 88 11.05 -11.85 0.08
CA ILE A 88 12.12 -11.10 -0.61
C ILE A 88 12.57 -11.84 -1.87
N ASN A 89 12.89 -13.13 -1.74
CA ASN A 89 13.31 -13.95 -2.85
C ASN A 89 12.23 -14.09 -3.94
N ASN A 90 10.99 -14.29 -3.56
CA ASN A 90 9.86 -14.34 -4.48
C ASN A 90 9.74 -13.07 -5.31
N TYR A 91 9.81 -11.89 -4.66
CA TYR A 91 9.73 -10.61 -5.37
C TYR A 91 10.95 -10.34 -6.25
N ASN A 92 12.11 -10.83 -5.88
CA ASN A 92 13.31 -10.71 -6.70
C ASN A 92 13.26 -11.58 -7.97
N LEU A 93 12.81 -12.81 -7.85
CA LEU A 93 12.88 -13.82 -8.93
C LEU A 93 11.69 -13.79 -9.89
N LYS A 94 10.49 -13.47 -9.40
CA LYS A 94 9.27 -13.51 -10.22
C LYS A 94 9.15 -12.33 -11.18
N PRO A 95 8.54 -12.51 -12.36
CA PRO A 95 8.20 -11.42 -13.25
C PRO A 95 7.11 -10.53 -12.63
N TYR A 96 7.02 -9.27 -13.06
CA TYR A 96 6.07 -8.31 -12.50
C TYR A 96 4.62 -8.73 -12.58
N ILE A 97 4.23 -9.44 -13.64
CA ILE A 97 2.85 -9.90 -13.85
C ILE A 97 2.35 -10.84 -12.73
N ASP A 98 3.27 -11.55 -12.07
CA ASP A 98 2.97 -12.52 -11.02
C ASP A 98 3.09 -11.91 -9.61
N LEU A 99 3.47 -10.62 -9.52
CA LEU A 99 3.70 -9.95 -8.24
C LEU A 99 2.45 -9.22 -7.78
N LYS A 100 2.07 -9.49 -6.52
CA LYS A 100 0.98 -8.80 -5.83
C LYS A 100 1.41 -7.43 -5.30
N PRO A 101 0.46 -6.55 -4.93
CA PRO A 101 0.76 -5.29 -4.26
C PRO A 101 1.58 -5.51 -2.99
N HIS A 102 2.77 -4.89 -2.93
CA HIS A 102 3.67 -4.99 -1.78
C HIS A 102 4.78 -3.93 -1.88
N PRO A 103 5.34 -3.42 -0.76
CA PRO A 103 6.48 -2.51 -0.78
C PRO A 103 7.70 -3.04 -1.53
N TYR A 104 7.92 -4.35 -1.54
CA TYR A 104 9.01 -4.98 -2.30
C TYR A 104 8.88 -4.78 -3.81
N TYR A 105 7.65 -4.71 -4.33
CA TYR A 105 7.40 -4.38 -5.73
C TYR A 105 7.95 -2.98 -6.06
N ILE A 106 7.69 -1.99 -5.19
CA ILE A 106 8.18 -0.62 -5.36
C ILE A 106 9.72 -0.59 -5.31
N GLY A 107 10.32 -1.29 -4.35
CA GLY A 107 11.77 -1.42 -4.24
C GLY A 107 12.40 -2.07 -5.48
N LYS A 108 11.82 -3.16 -5.98
CA LYS A 108 12.24 -3.84 -7.21
C LYS A 108 12.19 -2.89 -8.42
N LYS A 109 11.06 -2.21 -8.62
CA LYS A 109 10.87 -1.26 -9.72
C LYS A 109 11.88 -0.11 -9.68
N ALA A 110 12.18 0.41 -8.49
CA ALA A 110 13.18 1.44 -8.31
C ALA A 110 14.59 0.94 -8.65
N LEU A 111 14.98 -0.25 -8.17
CA LEU A 111 16.29 -0.85 -8.46
C LEU A 111 16.49 -1.13 -9.96
N GLU A 112 15.50 -1.63 -10.65
CA GLU A 112 15.61 -1.88 -12.10
C GLU A 112 15.76 -0.58 -12.90
N LYS A 113 15.01 0.46 -12.53
CA LYS A 113 15.16 1.78 -13.16
C LYS A 113 16.53 2.41 -12.86
N LEU A 114 17.06 2.19 -11.65
CA LEU A 114 18.39 2.67 -11.26
C LEU A 114 19.50 1.98 -12.08
N LYS A 115 19.40 0.68 -12.34
CA LYS A 115 20.33 -0.07 -13.23
C LYS A 115 20.39 0.52 -14.65
N ASN A 116 19.34 1.17 -15.08
CA ASN A 116 19.27 1.87 -16.36
C ASN A 116 19.77 3.34 -16.28
N ASN A 117 20.60 3.67 -15.28
CA ASN A 117 21.18 5.01 -15.04
C ASN A 117 20.13 6.12 -14.84
N LYS A 118 18.95 5.80 -14.30
CA LYS A 118 17.92 6.77 -13.96
C LYS A 118 17.82 6.90 -12.44
N ASN A 119 18.13 8.07 -11.91
CA ASN A 119 17.91 8.36 -10.49
C ASN A 119 16.46 8.09 -10.09
N GLN A 120 16.28 7.50 -8.93
CA GLN A 120 14.96 7.13 -8.43
C GLN A 120 14.70 7.79 -7.08
N SER A 121 13.44 8.16 -6.85
CA SER A 121 12.94 8.62 -5.56
C SER A 121 11.67 7.85 -5.21
N ILE A 122 11.54 7.42 -3.97
CA ILE A 122 10.34 6.78 -3.44
C ILE A 122 9.75 7.72 -2.40
N LEU A 123 8.58 8.28 -2.71
CA LEU A 123 7.86 9.15 -1.78
C LEU A 123 6.87 8.32 -0.97
N VAL A 124 6.94 8.42 0.36
CA VAL A 124 5.97 7.80 1.27
C VAL A 124 5.18 8.90 1.97
N SER A 125 3.88 8.94 1.76
CA SER A 125 2.97 9.95 2.28
C SER A 125 1.84 9.31 3.09
N GLY A 126 1.25 10.03 4.02
CA GLY A 126 0.12 9.58 4.84
C GLY A 126 0.06 10.33 6.17
N GLU A 127 -1.06 10.17 6.87
CA GLU A 127 -1.27 10.76 8.19
C GLU A 127 -0.37 10.15 9.27
N SER A 128 -0.37 10.78 10.46
CA SER A 128 0.30 10.22 11.64
C SER A 128 -0.30 8.85 11.99
N GLY A 129 0.55 7.85 12.22
CA GLY A 129 0.12 6.48 12.50
C GLY A 129 -0.21 5.62 11.28
N ALA A 130 -0.15 6.16 10.06
CA ALA A 130 -0.42 5.40 8.83
C ALA A 130 0.63 4.31 8.50
N GLY A 131 1.80 4.31 9.16
CA GLY A 131 2.86 3.32 8.94
C GLY A 131 3.96 3.77 7.97
N LYS A 132 4.12 5.08 7.70
CA LYS A 132 5.16 5.61 6.78
C LYS A 132 6.56 5.09 7.10
N THR A 133 7.01 5.25 8.34
CA THR A 133 8.33 4.81 8.79
C THR A 133 8.52 3.30 8.62
N GLN A 134 7.49 2.51 8.93
CA GLN A 134 7.55 1.05 8.75
C GLN A 134 7.65 0.68 7.28
N THR A 135 6.86 1.30 6.42
CA THR A 135 6.93 1.07 4.97
C THR A 135 8.31 1.42 4.41
N THR A 136 8.90 2.53 4.85
CA THR A 136 10.26 2.92 4.45
C THR A 136 11.28 1.86 4.89
N LYS A 137 11.22 1.40 6.15
CA LYS A 137 12.11 0.33 6.66
C LYS A 137 11.97 -0.97 5.87
N ILE A 138 10.75 -1.35 5.50
CA ILE A 138 10.47 -2.56 4.70
C ILE A 138 11.10 -2.44 3.31
N ILE A 139 10.96 -1.30 2.64
CA ILE A 139 11.56 -1.05 1.33
C ILE A 139 13.09 -1.06 1.42
N MET A 140 13.66 -0.36 2.43
CA MET A 140 15.11 -0.32 2.64
C MET A 140 15.67 -1.72 2.91
N LYS A 141 15.00 -2.52 3.75
CA LYS A 141 15.40 -3.91 4.01
C LYS A 141 15.43 -4.73 2.71
N TYR A 142 14.42 -4.60 1.86
CA TYR A 142 14.38 -5.28 0.57
C TYR A 142 15.55 -4.87 -0.33
N ILE A 143 15.75 -3.56 -0.52
CA ILE A 143 16.84 -3.02 -1.35
C ILE A 143 18.20 -3.49 -0.83
N SER A 144 18.41 -3.40 0.48
CA SER A 144 19.63 -3.87 1.12
C SER A 144 19.92 -5.34 0.85
N ASN A 145 18.93 -6.22 1.02
CA ASN A 145 19.10 -7.66 0.77
C ASN A 145 19.43 -7.96 -0.70
N ILE A 146 18.86 -7.23 -1.65
CA ILE A 146 19.14 -7.45 -3.08
C ILE A 146 20.50 -6.88 -3.50
N CYS A 147 20.94 -5.79 -2.90
CA CYS A 147 22.21 -5.13 -3.23
C CYS A 147 23.40 -5.72 -2.47
N SER A 148 23.18 -6.53 -1.44
CA SER A 148 24.25 -7.15 -0.62
C SER A 148 24.90 -8.32 -1.36
N ASN A 149 25.60 -8.05 -2.47
CA ASN A 149 26.47 -9.04 -3.13
C ASN A 149 27.85 -9.21 -2.44
N ASP A 150 28.23 -8.28 -1.56
CA ASP A 150 29.45 -8.33 -0.77
C ASP A 150 29.12 -8.18 0.70
N LYS A 151 29.90 -8.90 1.53
CA LYS A 151 29.88 -8.90 3.00
C LYS A 151 30.10 -7.52 3.65
N ASN A 152 29.85 -6.43 2.96
CA ASN A 152 30.03 -5.08 3.42
C ASN A 152 28.71 -4.55 4.02
N ASP A 153 28.56 -4.70 5.27
CA ASP A 153 28.13 -3.89 6.43
C ASP A 153 27.39 -2.52 6.16
N ILE A 154 27.28 -2.05 4.90
CA ILE A 154 26.65 -0.76 4.58
C ILE A 154 25.14 -0.84 4.77
N SER A 155 24.53 -1.95 4.39
CA SER A 155 23.10 -2.16 4.51
C SER A 155 22.64 -2.21 5.96
N GLU A 156 23.40 -2.91 6.80
CA GLU A 156 23.17 -2.96 8.25
C GLU A 156 23.41 -1.60 8.90
N LYS A 157 24.45 -0.87 8.49
CA LYS A 157 24.74 0.48 8.96
C LYS A 157 23.62 1.48 8.62
N ILE A 158 23.07 1.42 7.40
CA ILE A 158 21.92 2.25 7.00
C ILE A 158 20.70 1.93 7.87
N LEU A 159 20.39 0.65 8.08
CA LEU A 159 19.28 0.26 8.94
C LEU A 159 19.51 0.62 10.40
N ALA A 160 20.76 0.50 10.89
CA ALA A 160 21.15 0.87 12.24
C ALA A 160 21.16 2.40 12.49
N SER A 161 21.26 3.22 11.45
CA SER A 161 21.15 4.68 11.57
C SER A 161 19.72 5.18 11.80
N ASN A 162 18.70 4.39 11.43
CA ASN A 162 17.30 4.80 11.57
C ASN A 162 16.90 5.17 13.01
N PRO A 163 17.27 4.42 14.07
CA PRO A 163 16.94 4.82 15.44
C PRO A 163 17.52 6.19 15.84
N ILE A 164 18.68 6.55 15.30
CA ILE A 164 19.30 7.86 15.57
C ILE A 164 18.45 8.96 14.92
N LEU A 165 18.11 8.81 13.65
CA LEU A 165 17.26 9.76 12.93
C LEU A 165 15.87 9.86 13.57
N GLU A 166 15.31 8.73 14.00
CA GLU A 166 14.05 8.70 14.73
C GLU A 166 14.13 9.44 16.08
N ALA A 167 15.23 9.30 16.83
CA ALA A 167 15.41 9.97 18.11
C ALA A 167 15.39 11.50 17.98
N PHE A 168 15.96 12.06 16.91
CA PHE A 168 15.92 13.50 16.64
C PHE A 168 14.58 13.99 16.10
N GLY A 169 13.86 13.16 15.35
CA GLY A 169 12.57 13.50 14.75
C GLY A 169 11.37 12.96 15.53
N ASN A 170 11.58 12.34 16.71
CA ASN A 170 10.49 11.68 17.43
C ASN A 170 9.51 12.69 18.02
N ALA A 171 8.22 12.44 17.82
CA ALA A 171 7.14 13.24 18.35
C ALA A 171 5.98 12.35 18.77
N LYS A 172 5.31 12.73 19.85
CA LYS A 172 4.03 12.11 20.25
C LYS A 172 2.86 12.85 19.59
N THR A 173 1.93 12.10 19.06
CA THR A 173 0.65 12.62 18.55
C THR A 173 -0.51 11.92 19.24
N ILE A 174 -1.73 12.46 19.11
CA ILE A 174 -2.95 11.83 19.68
C ILE A 174 -3.15 10.41 19.12
N ARG A 175 -2.74 10.18 17.89
CA ARG A 175 -2.93 8.89 17.17
C ARG A 175 -1.75 7.94 17.25
N ASN A 176 -0.58 8.42 17.64
CA ASN A 176 0.64 7.62 17.63
C ASN A 176 1.70 8.22 18.56
N ASP A 177 2.11 7.44 19.56
CA ASP A 177 3.12 7.85 20.54
C ASP A 177 4.55 7.89 19.96
N ASN A 178 4.78 7.27 18.81
CA ASN A 178 6.06 7.22 18.12
C ASN A 178 5.90 7.72 16.68
N SER A 179 5.66 9.01 16.53
CA SER A 179 5.58 9.70 15.25
C SER A 179 6.91 10.39 14.94
N SER A 180 7.25 10.48 13.66
CA SER A 180 8.43 11.19 13.16
C SER A 180 8.00 12.48 12.48
N ARG A 181 8.65 13.62 12.81
CA ARG A 181 8.39 14.95 12.21
C ARG A 181 9.72 15.65 11.87
#